data_177d97e05880642d6686c6f7db0974e0
#
_entry.id   177d97e05880642d6686c6f7db0974e0
#
_cell.length_a   1.000
_cell.length_b   1.000
_cell.length_c   1.000
_cell.angle_alpha   90.00
_cell.angle_beta   90.00
_cell.angle_gamma   90.00
#
_symmetry.space_group_name_H-M   'P 1'
#
loop_
_entity.id
_entity.type
_entity.pdbx_description
1 polymer ?
#
loop_
_entity_poly.entity_id
_entity_poly.type
_entity_poly.pdbx_seq_one_letter_code
_entity_poly.pdbx_strand_id
1 'polypeptide(L)'
;MTIPAIDQALKTKASKAPLWEIAFLLCNEPFALAGGCLVTDPPNDYDVYPMSKYSKSFNRRSIKAGLKSLKRTHDCAVLFESRNALTVCVDGKHIQFCDYAVMSPSVPDEPSLVELVRSFDYAHIQVGVSFTPMEDGNGSIHTPEADLIYYTDDYLETLVTKQTKYSGTQFPFGSLIRLRKYDKRGLFPLSLYRRTVLDILADIINRGFNDYEDFKAQLESVDLRVLTEDESDSAWHMYTICCERGLVRNV
;
A
#
# COMPACT_ATOMS: atom_id res chain seq x y z
N MET A 1 7.78 -8.07 -24.23
CA MET A 1 6.90 -6.87 -24.13
C MET A 1 7.82 -5.66 -24.17
N THR A 2 7.51 -4.63 -24.94
CA THR A 2 8.33 -3.40 -25.01
C THR A 2 7.96 -2.45 -23.89
N ILE A 3 8.87 -1.56 -23.48
CA ILE A 3 8.60 -0.53 -22.44
C ILE A 3 7.33 0.28 -22.76
N PRO A 4 7.13 0.85 -23.98
CA PRO A 4 5.90 1.58 -24.27
C PRO A 4 4.61 0.75 -24.14
N ALA A 5 4.68 -0.55 -24.38
CA ALA A 5 3.52 -1.44 -24.20
C ALA A 5 3.22 -1.69 -22.71
N ILE A 6 4.24 -1.72 -21.86
CA ILE A 6 4.07 -1.83 -20.40
C ILE A 6 3.43 -0.55 -19.87
N ASP A 7 3.95 0.62 -20.25
CA ASP A 7 3.42 1.91 -19.82
C ASP A 7 1.95 2.08 -20.23
N GLN A 8 1.61 1.73 -21.47
CA GLN A 8 0.23 1.79 -21.95
C GLN A 8 -0.70 0.83 -21.18
N ALA A 9 -0.21 -0.38 -20.87
CA ALA A 9 -0.98 -1.33 -20.07
C ALA A 9 -1.23 -0.81 -18.63
N LEU A 10 -0.23 -0.18 -18.02
CA LEU A 10 -0.34 0.41 -16.69
C LEU A 10 -1.29 1.60 -16.68
N LYS A 11 -1.20 2.51 -17.66
CA LYS A 11 -2.17 3.60 -17.83
C LYS A 11 -3.60 3.09 -17.97
N THR A 12 -3.80 2.07 -18.80
CA THR A 12 -5.12 1.44 -18.99
C THR A 12 -5.65 0.81 -17.72
N LYS A 13 -4.80 0.18 -16.90
CA LYS A 13 -5.23 -0.35 -15.59
C LYS A 13 -5.56 0.77 -14.60
N ALA A 14 -4.70 1.77 -14.51
CA ALA A 14 -4.89 2.90 -13.63
C ALA A 14 -6.16 3.69 -13.96
N SER A 15 -6.51 3.84 -15.25
CA SER A 15 -7.74 4.53 -15.66
C SER A 15 -9.04 3.81 -15.31
N LYS A 16 -8.98 2.54 -14.87
CA LYS A 16 -10.14 1.81 -14.32
C LYS A 16 -10.49 2.24 -12.89
N ALA A 17 -9.56 2.91 -12.19
CA ALA A 17 -9.81 3.45 -10.87
C ALA A 17 -10.85 4.60 -10.91
N PRO A 18 -11.55 4.86 -9.82
CA PRO A 18 -12.45 6.01 -9.70
C PRO A 18 -11.62 7.30 -9.48
N LEU A 19 -10.90 7.73 -10.51
CA LEU A 19 -9.89 8.80 -10.42
C LEU A 19 -10.47 10.15 -10.03
N TRP A 20 -11.68 10.46 -10.52
CA TRP A 20 -12.36 11.70 -10.18
C TRP A 20 -12.76 11.72 -8.70
N GLU A 21 -13.32 10.62 -8.21
CA GLU A 21 -13.76 10.46 -6.82
C GLU A 21 -12.55 10.50 -5.86
N ILE A 22 -11.43 9.89 -6.27
CA ILE A 22 -10.17 9.94 -5.51
C ILE A 22 -9.69 11.39 -5.43
N ALA A 23 -9.60 12.10 -6.55
CA ALA A 23 -9.18 13.51 -6.59
C ALA A 23 -10.10 14.40 -5.72
N PHE A 24 -11.42 14.21 -5.82
CA PHE A 24 -12.40 14.91 -5.01
C PHE A 24 -12.20 14.66 -3.51
N LEU A 25 -12.02 13.40 -3.11
CA LEU A 25 -11.83 13.01 -1.72
C LEU A 25 -10.50 13.50 -1.12
N LEU A 26 -9.48 13.67 -1.96
CA LEU A 26 -8.18 14.23 -1.58
C LEU A 26 -8.12 15.77 -1.72
N CYS A 27 -9.23 16.44 -2.00
CA CYS A 27 -9.27 17.89 -2.19
C CYS A 27 -8.28 18.38 -3.26
N ASN A 28 -8.19 17.67 -4.38
CA ASN A 28 -7.28 17.93 -5.51
C ASN A 28 -5.79 17.83 -5.18
N GLU A 29 -5.40 17.19 -4.11
CA GLU A 29 -3.99 16.91 -3.87
C GLU A 29 -3.46 15.85 -4.85
N PRO A 30 -2.18 15.94 -5.27
CA PRO A 30 -1.52 14.90 -6.05
C PRO A 30 -1.53 13.56 -5.31
N PHE A 31 -1.67 12.46 -6.07
CA PHE A 31 -1.69 11.12 -5.51
C PHE A 31 -1.04 10.09 -6.45
N ALA A 32 -0.74 8.92 -5.93
CA ALA A 32 -0.33 7.77 -6.73
C ALA A 32 -1.26 6.58 -6.48
N LEU A 33 -1.48 5.80 -7.52
CA LEU A 33 -1.92 4.42 -7.44
C LEU A 33 -0.69 3.52 -7.51
N ALA A 34 -0.52 2.57 -6.61
CA ALA A 34 0.65 1.72 -6.62
C ALA A 34 0.38 0.31 -6.10
N GLY A 35 1.26 -0.63 -6.45
CA GLY A 35 1.20 -1.98 -5.93
C GLY A 35 0.14 -2.87 -6.54
N GLY A 36 -0.59 -3.58 -5.69
CA GLY A 36 -1.52 -4.64 -6.06
C GLY A 36 -2.59 -4.26 -7.07
N CYS A 37 -3.12 -3.04 -7.01
CA CYS A 37 -4.18 -2.57 -7.89
C CYS A 37 -3.75 -2.45 -9.37
N LEU A 38 -2.47 -2.27 -9.64
CA LEU A 38 -1.93 -2.17 -11.00
C LEU A 38 -1.54 -3.52 -11.60
N VAL A 39 -1.45 -4.58 -10.80
CA VAL A 39 -1.02 -5.91 -11.28
C VAL A 39 -2.12 -6.94 -11.30
N THR A 40 -3.17 -6.76 -10.50
CA THR A 40 -4.34 -7.66 -10.42
C THR A 40 -5.45 -7.16 -11.35
N ASP A 41 -6.21 -8.06 -11.96
CA ASP A 41 -7.37 -7.71 -12.79
C ASP A 41 -8.51 -8.71 -12.56
N PRO A 42 -9.67 -8.31 -12.03
CA PRO A 42 -9.92 -6.97 -11.44
C PRO A 42 -9.14 -6.77 -10.14
N PRO A 43 -8.80 -5.53 -9.76
CA PRO A 43 -8.22 -5.26 -8.45
C PRO A 43 -9.27 -5.45 -7.34
N ASN A 44 -8.84 -5.90 -6.16
CA ASN A 44 -9.73 -6.00 -5.00
C ASN A 44 -10.01 -4.61 -4.39
N ASP A 45 -8.99 -3.77 -4.40
CA ASP A 45 -8.96 -2.43 -3.87
C ASP A 45 -7.97 -1.57 -4.68
N TYR A 46 -8.13 -0.26 -4.63
CA TYR A 46 -7.22 0.71 -5.21
C TYR A 46 -6.41 1.35 -4.09
N ASP A 47 -5.13 0.99 -3.99
CA ASP A 47 -4.20 1.57 -3.03
C ASP A 47 -3.77 2.96 -3.50
N VAL A 48 -4.19 3.99 -2.75
CA VAL A 48 -3.99 5.41 -3.04
C VAL A 48 -3.02 6.00 -2.02
N TYR A 49 -1.95 6.59 -2.49
CA TYR A 49 -0.93 7.25 -1.67
C TYR A 49 -0.93 8.74 -1.95
N PRO A 50 -1.08 9.62 -0.93
CA PRO A 50 -0.94 11.06 -1.13
C PRO A 50 0.50 11.40 -1.54
N MET A 51 0.63 12.28 -2.55
CA MET A 51 1.92 12.72 -3.11
C MET A 51 2.10 14.22 -2.94
N SER A 52 1.39 14.81 -1.98
CA SER A 52 1.50 16.23 -1.68
C SER A 52 2.83 16.54 -0.99
N LYS A 53 3.54 17.55 -1.49
CA LYS A 53 4.75 18.07 -0.85
C LYS A 53 4.52 18.67 0.55
N TYR A 54 3.26 18.94 0.88
CA TYR A 54 2.90 19.54 2.17
C TYR A 54 2.43 18.51 3.19
N SER A 55 2.12 17.28 2.78
CA SER A 55 1.61 16.25 3.67
C SER A 55 1.95 14.85 3.17
N LYS A 56 2.61 14.06 4.02
CA LYS A 56 2.85 12.62 3.80
C LYS A 56 1.66 11.75 4.23
N SER A 57 0.61 12.37 4.75
CA SER A 57 -0.55 11.69 5.31
C SER A 57 -1.82 12.34 4.78
N PHE A 58 -2.80 11.53 4.49
CA PHE A 58 -4.09 12.01 4.01
C PHE A 58 -4.96 12.56 5.17
N ASN A 59 -5.82 13.54 4.86
CA ASN A 59 -6.73 14.09 5.84
C ASN A 59 -8.01 13.25 5.95
N ARG A 60 -8.07 12.36 6.95
CA ARG A 60 -9.24 11.49 7.21
C ARG A 60 -10.55 12.25 7.38
N ARG A 61 -10.51 13.43 8.02
CA ARG A 61 -11.71 14.25 8.24
C ARG A 61 -12.24 14.80 6.93
N SER A 62 -11.34 15.28 6.06
CA SER A 62 -11.70 15.79 4.73
C SER A 62 -12.28 14.68 3.86
N ILE A 63 -11.68 13.49 3.83
CA ILE A 63 -12.19 12.33 3.08
C ILE A 63 -13.60 11.95 3.58
N LYS A 64 -13.80 11.84 4.90
CA LYS A 64 -15.13 11.53 5.48
C LYS A 64 -16.17 12.60 5.18
N ALA A 65 -15.78 13.88 5.16
CA ALA A 65 -16.66 14.98 4.77
C ALA A 65 -17.01 14.92 3.27
N GLY A 66 -16.01 14.66 2.41
CA GLY A 66 -16.20 14.43 0.98
C GLY A 66 -17.15 13.27 0.68
N LEU A 67 -16.99 12.14 1.39
CA LEU A 67 -17.91 10.99 1.26
C LEU A 67 -19.35 11.35 1.60
N LYS A 68 -19.59 12.19 2.61
CA LYS A 68 -20.95 12.66 2.93
C LYS A 68 -21.55 13.49 1.79
N SER A 69 -20.72 14.24 1.06
CA SER A 69 -21.15 15.00 -0.11
C SER A 69 -21.43 14.07 -1.30
N LEU A 70 -20.56 13.09 -1.55
CA LEU A 70 -20.72 12.10 -2.62
C LEU A 70 -21.95 11.20 -2.42
N LYS A 71 -22.35 10.92 -1.18
CA LYS A 71 -23.57 10.12 -0.88
C LYS A 71 -24.87 10.66 -1.48
N ARG A 72 -24.87 11.89 -1.98
CA ARG A 72 -26.04 12.46 -2.68
C ARG A 72 -26.22 11.89 -4.08
N THR A 73 -25.16 11.38 -4.69
CA THR A 73 -25.13 10.92 -6.08
C THR A 73 -24.48 9.54 -6.25
N HIS A 74 -23.77 9.04 -5.24
CA HIS A 74 -23.04 7.78 -5.25
C HIS A 74 -23.37 6.93 -4.03
N ASP A 75 -23.29 5.61 -4.18
CA ASP A 75 -23.31 4.70 -3.02
C ASP A 75 -21.93 4.70 -2.34
N CYS A 76 -21.86 5.29 -1.13
CA CYS A 76 -20.61 5.49 -0.43
C CYS A 76 -20.65 4.99 1.01
N ALA A 77 -19.60 4.30 1.43
CA ALA A 77 -19.41 3.83 2.80
C ALA A 77 -17.94 3.88 3.24
N VAL A 78 -17.71 4.10 4.53
CA VAL A 78 -16.42 3.77 5.16
C VAL A 78 -16.48 2.30 5.52
N LEU A 79 -15.53 1.51 5.01
CA LEU A 79 -15.46 0.07 5.25
C LEU A 79 -14.53 -0.27 6.40
N PHE A 80 -13.40 0.41 6.48
CA PHE A 80 -12.37 0.12 7.47
C PHE A 80 -11.50 1.35 7.72
N GLU A 81 -11.01 1.47 8.95
CA GLU A 81 -10.07 2.51 9.36
C GLU A 81 -9.04 1.93 10.32
N SER A 82 -7.77 2.14 10.02
CA SER A 82 -6.64 1.85 10.89
C SER A 82 -5.80 3.11 11.11
N ARG A 83 -4.74 3.00 11.90
CA ARG A 83 -3.77 4.09 12.06
C ARG A 83 -3.19 4.56 10.73
N ASN A 84 -2.95 3.62 9.80
CA ASN A 84 -2.16 3.84 8.59
C ASN A 84 -2.97 3.86 7.29
N ALA A 85 -4.27 3.51 7.37
CA ALA A 85 -5.12 3.43 6.19
C ALA A 85 -6.59 3.75 6.48
N LEU A 86 -7.29 4.22 5.46
CA LEU A 86 -8.73 4.40 5.44
C LEU A 86 -9.28 3.76 4.17
N THR A 87 -10.08 2.72 4.30
CA THR A 87 -10.75 2.06 3.18
C THR A 87 -12.19 2.52 3.07
N VAL A 88 -12.55 2.99 1.89
CA VAL A 88 -13.90 3.43 1.55
C VAL A 88 -14.43 2.66 0.35
N CYS A 89 -15.75 2.58 0.22
CA CYS A 89 -16.42 2.11 -0.97
C CYS A 89 -17.10 3.29 -1.67
N VAL A 90 -16.96 3.37 -2.99
CA VAL A 90 -17.71 4.30 -3.84
C VAL A 90 -18.20 3.50 -5.04
N ASP A 91 -19.53 3.37 -5.19
CA ASP A 91 -20.19 2.60 -6.25
C ASP A 91 -19.61 1.18 -6.43
N GLY A 92 -19.40 0.49 -5.32
CA GLY A 92 -18.85 -0.87 -5.30
C GLY A 92 -17.34 -0.97 -5.52
N LYS A 93 -16.63 0.14 -5.76
CA LYS A 93 -15.18 0.15 -5.86
C LYS A 93 -14.55 0.46 -4.49
N HIS A 94 -13.62 -0.36 -4.07
CA HIS A 94 -12.88 -0.17 -2.83
C HIS A 94 -11.66 0.70 -3.07
N ILE A 95 -11.56 1.81 -2.32
CA ILE A 95 -10.43 2.75 -2.37
C ILE A 95 -9.78 2.72 -0.99
N GLN A 96 -8.49 2.38 -0.94
CA GLN A 96 -7.71 2.39 0.28
C GLN A 96 -6.72 3.55 0.26
N PHE A 97 -6.97 4.57 1.06
CA PHE A 97 -6.02 5.67 1.28
C PHE A 97 -4.96 5.20 2.28
N CYS A 98 -3.70 5.18 1.87
CA CYS A 98 -2.56 4.73 2.67
C CYS A 98 -1.66 5.90 3.04
N ASP A 99 -1.21 5.98 4.30
CA ASP A 99 -0.24 6.99 4.71
C ASP A 99 1.16 6.66 4.18
N TYR A 100 1.70 7.54 3.35
CA TYR A 100 3.05 7.39 2.79
C TYR A 100 4.13 7.44 3.88
N ALA A 101 3.96 8.28 4.90
CA ALA A 101 4.91 8.43 5.99
C ALA A 101 5.19 7.14 6.76
N VAL A 102 4.22 6.21 6.78
CA VAL A 102 4.38 4.91 7.41
C VAL A 102 5.20 3.95 6.56
N MET A 103 5.09 4.08 5.23
CA MET A 103 5.82 3.20 4.29
C MET A 103 7.32 3.49 4.26
N SER A 104 7.72 4.72 4.55
CA SER A 104 9.14 5.12 4.53
C SER A 104 9.42 6.28 5.49
N PRO A 105 9.64 6.01 6.79
CA PRO A 105 9.92 7.06 7.79
C PRO A 105 11.24 7.81 7.53
N SER A 106 12.15 7.26 6.73
CA SER A 106 13.44 7.85 6.37
C SER A 106 13.42 8.71 5.09
N VAL A 107 12.26 8.90 4.48
CA VAL A 107 12.14 9.61 3.20
C VAL A 107 12.25 11.12 3.40
N PRO A 108 12.98 11.82 2.48
CA PRO A 108 13.05 13.28 2.42
C PRO A 108 11.69 13.97 2.46
N ASP A 109 11.68 15.27 2.70
CA ASP A 109 10.47 16.07 2.92
C ASP A 109 9.43 16.04 1.79
N GLU A 110 9.79 15.55 0.59
CA GLU A 110 8.86 15.40 -0.54
C GLU A 110 8.59 13.93 -0.86
N PRO A 111 7.30 13.49 -0.92
CA PRO A 111 6.94 12.15 -1.37
C PRO A 111 7.41 11.91 -2.81
N SER A 112 8.05 10.76 -3.03
CA SER A 112 8.54 10.34 -4.34
C SER A 112 7.91 9.02 -4.77
N LEU A 113 7.35 8.98 -5.99
CA LEU A 113 6.82 7.73 -6.56
C LEU A 113 7.89 6.64 -6.63
N VAL A 114 9.13 7.02 -6.92
CA VAL A 114 10.27 6.10 -7.00
C VAL A 114 10.52 5.41 -5.67
N GLU A 115 10.57 6.20 -4.59
CA GLU A 115 10.81 5.67 -3.24
C GLU A 115 9.64 4.87 -2.71
N LEU A 116 8.40 5.34 -2.94
CA LEU A 116 7.20 4.58 -2.63
C LEU A 116 7.26 3.18 -3.25
N VAL A 117 7.49 3.11 -4.55
CA VAL A 117 7.50 1.83 -5.28
C VAL A 117 8.66 0.93 -4.82
N ARG A 118 9.84 1.49 -4.56
CA ARG A 118 10.99 0.74 -4.03
C ARG A 118 10.80 0.25 -2.60
N SER A 119 9.91 0.87 -1.83
CA SER A 119 9.61 0.44 -0.45
C SER A 119 8.74 -0.83 -0.38
N PHE A 120 8.14 -1.25 -1.49
CA PHE A 120 7.32 -2.47 -1.51
C PHE A 120 8.16 -3.72 -1.38
N ASP A 121 7.68 -4.62 -0.57
CA ASP A 121 8.37 -5.83 -0.13
C ASP A 121 8.51 -6.94 -1.18
N TYR A 122 7.74 -6.89 -2.26
CA TYR A 122 7.79 -7.89 -3.33
C TYR A 122 7.90 -7.25 -4.71
N ALA A 123 8.78 -7.81 -5.53
CA ALA A 123 9.12 -7.29 -6.84
C ALA A 123 7.90 -7.11 -7.78
N HIS A 124 6.96 -8.04 -7.77
CA HIS A 124 5.79 -8.02 -8.67
C HIS A 124 4.79 -6.88 -8.40
N ILE A 125 4.89 -6.22 -7.24
CA ILE A 125 4.06 -5.06 -6.90
C ILE A 125 4.85 -3.74 -6.90
N GLN A 126 6.13 -3.76 -7.27
CA GLN A 126 6.99 -2.57 -7.35
C GLN A 126 6.69 -1.75 -8.61
N VAL A 127 5.48 -1.22 -8.66
CA VAL A 127 4.95 -0.41 -9.77
C VAL A 127 3.99 0.64 -9.24
N GLY A 128 4.02 1.83 -9.84
CA GLY A 128 3.14 2.94 -9.49
C GLY A 128 2.88 3.90 -10.65
N VAL A 129 1.78 4.62 -10.55
CA VAL A 129 1.35 5.68 -11.47
C VAL A 129 0.92 6.87 -10.64
N SER A 130 1.50 8.04 -10.88
CA SER A 130 1.10 9.29 -10.22
C SER A 130 0.12 10.10 -11.06
N PHE A 131 -0.63 10.93 -10.36
CA PHE A 131 -1.67 11.79 -10.90
C PHE A 131 -1.62 13.15 -10.23
N THR A 132 -1.68 14.20 -11.02
CA THR A 132 -1.87 15.56 -10.54
C THR A 132 -3.25 16.05 -11.01
N PRO A 133 -4.24 16.18 -10.10
CA PRO A 133 -5.54 16.74 -10.45
C PRO A 133 -5.39 18.18 -10.93
N MET A 134 -6.16 18.53 -11.96
CA MET A 134 -6.26 19.90 -12.46
C MET A 134 -7.63 20.47 -12.16
N GLU A 135 -7.64 21.73 -11.71
CA GLU A 135 -8.85 22.52 -11.60
C GLU A 135 -8.98 23.43 -12.83
N ASP A 136 -10.19 23.55 -13.35
CA ASP A 136 -10.46 24.63 -14.29
C ASP A 136 -10.57 25.97 -13.54
N GLY A 137 -10.56 27.07 -14.29
CA GLY A 137 -10.69 28.41 -13.71
C GLY A 137 -12.02 28.67 -12.95
N ASN A 138 -12.95 27.71 -12.99
CA ASN A 138 -14.25 27.75 -12.30
C ASN A 138 -14.26 26.83 -11.05
N GLY A 139 -13.13 26.18 -10.70
CA GLY A 139 -13.02 25.29 -9.56
C GLY A 139 -13.62 23.88 -9.80
N SER A 140 -13.90 23.51 -11.04
CA SER A 140 -14.35 22.16 -11.37
C SER A 140 -13.16 21.20 -11.43
N ILE A 141 -13.33 20.03 -10.83
CA ILE A 141 -12.32 18.96 -10.85
C ILE A 141 -12.46 18.17 -12.14
N HIS A 142 -11.37 18.05 -12.89
CA HIS A 142 -11.29 17.14 -14.02
C HIS A 142 -10.77 15.78 -13.59
N THR A 143 -11.17 14.72 -14.32
CA THR A 143 -10.57 13.40 -14.13
C THR A 143 -9.08 13.50 -14.42
N PRO A 144 -8.20 13.22 -13.45
CA PRO A 144 -6.77 13.42 -13.64
C PRO A 144 -6.19 12.42 -14.65
N GLU A 145 -5.19 12.87 -15.39
CA GLU A 145 -4.40 12.02 -16.27
C GLU A 145 -3.12 11.57 -15.56
N ALA A 146 -2.56 10.46 -16.03
CA ALA A 146 -1.32 9.91 -15.50
C ALA A 146 -0.11 10.80 -15.87
N ASP A 147 0.61 11.29 -14.86
CA ASP A 147 1.80 12.12 -15.03
C ASP A 147 3.06 11.29 -15.20
N LEU A 148 3.32 10.41 -14.23
CA LEU A 148 4.54 9.61 -14.17
C LEU A 148 4.17 8.15 -13.92
N ILE A 149 4.88 7.25 -14.61
CA ILE A 149 4.85 5.81 -14.38
C ILE A 149 6.23 5.42 -13.90
N TYR A 150 6.29 4.64 -12.84
CA TYR A 150 7.54 4.08 -12.34
C TYR A 150 7.37 2.61 -11.97
N TYR A 151 8.36 1.82 -12.30
CA TYR A 151 8.52 0.42 -11.90
C TYR A 151 10.01 0.07 -11.80
N THR A 152 10.32 -0.93 -11.00
CA THR A 152 11.70 -1.39 -10.82
C THR A 152 12.09 -2.40 -11.91
N ASP A 153 13.40 -2.62 -12.09
CA ASP A 153 13.90 -3.69 -12.96
C ASP A 153 13.43 -5.06 -12.47
N ASP A 154 13.32 -5.23 -11.15
CA ASP A 154 12.81 -6.43 -10.51
C ASP A 154 11.34 -6.70 -10.89
N TYR A 155 10.51 -5.66 -11.00
CA TYR A 155 9.15 -5.78 -11.54
C TYR A 155 9.17 -6.28 -12.99
N LEU A 156 10.05 -5.72 -13.84
CA LEU A 156 10.18 -6.16 -15.23
C LEU A 156 10.58 -7.63 -15.33
N GLU A 157 11.50 -8.07 -14.47
CA GLU A 157 11.90 -9.48 -14.40
C GLU A 157 10.69 -10.38 -14.08
N THR A 158 9.81 -9.95 -13.16
CA THR A 158 8.59 -10.74 -12.82
C THR A 158 7.62 -10.86 -13.99
N LEU A 159 7.54 -9.87 -14.89
CA LEU A 159 6.67 -9.95 -16.08
C LEU A 159 7.13 -11.05 -17.05
N VAL A 160 8.44 -11.30 -17.11
CA VAL A 160 9.05 -12.33 -17.96
C VAL A 160 9.02 -13.70 -17.30
N THR A 161 9.50 -13.78 -16.07
CA THR A 161 9.67 -15.06 -15.34
C THR A 161 8.39 -15.59 -14.76
N LYS A 162 7.38 -14.73 -14.55
CA LYS A 162 6.16 -15.03 -13.78
C LYS A 162 6.44 -15.43 -12.32
N GLN A 163 7.61 -15.08 -11.83
CA GLN A 163 8.05 -15.33 -10.46
C GLN A 163 8.32 -13.99 -9.77
N THR A 164 8.09 -13.94 -8.48
CA THR A 164 8.45 -12.76 -7.67
C THR A 164 9.54 -13.09 -6.69
N LYS A 165 10.21 -12.06 -6.19
CA LYS A 165 11.19 -12.14 -5.12
C LYS A 165 10.86 -11.15 -4.00
N TYR A 166 11.31 -11.47 -2.81
CA TYR A 166 11.27 -10.57 -1.68
C TYR A 166 12.40 -9.54 -1.81
N SER A 167 12.07 -8.27 -1.60
CA SER A 167 13.00 -7.14 -1.78
C SER A 167 13.43 -6.50 -0.45
N GLY A 168 12.97 -7.06 0.68
CA GLY A 168 13.15 -6.43 1.98
C GLY A 168 12.09 -5.36 2.27
N THR A 169 11.92 -5.01 3.53
CA THR A 169 10.97 -3.97 3.97
C THR A 169 11.21 -3.59 5.42
N GLN A 170 10.69 -2.44 5.83
CA GLN A 170 10.61 -2.06 7.24
C GLN A 170 9.55 -2.84 8.03
N PHE A 171 8.63 -3.55 7.33
CA PHE A 171 7.53 -4.31 7.92
C PHE A 171 7.59 -5.80 7.53
N PRO A 172 8.68 -6.52 7.87
CA PRO A 172 8.88 -7.90 7.41
C PRO A 172 7.83 -8.87 7.96
N PHE A 173 7.21 -8.56 9.10
CA PHE A 173 6.15 -9.40 9.65
C PHE A 173 4.92 -9.45 8.73
N GLY A 174 4.53 -8.30 8.18
CA GLY A 174 3.49 -8.21 7.16
C GLY A 174 3.82 -8.97 5.89
N SER A 175 5.10 -8.99 5.51
CA SER A 175 5.56 -9.72 4.33
C SER A 175 5.40 -11.22 4.46
N LEU A 176 5.59 -11.78 5.66
CA LEU A 176 5.39 -13.22 5.90
C LEU A 176 3.93 -13.64 5.62
N ILE A 177 2.97 -12.79 5.97
CA ILE A 177 1.55 -13.08 5.72
C ILE A 177 1.21 -12.90 4.24
N ARG A 178 1.72 -11.84 3.61
CA ARG A 178 1.56 -11.61 2.16
C ARG A 178 2.20 -12.72 1.32
N LEU A 179 3.30 -13.32 1.78
CA LEU A 179 3.95 -14.45 1.11
C LEU A 179 2.95 -15.58 0.82
N ARG A 180 2.14 -15.96 1.81
CA ARG A 180 1.11 -17.00 1.64
C ARG A 180 0.04 -16.61 0.59
N LYS A 181 -0.32 -15.31 0.53
CA LYS A 181 -1.25 -14.79 -0.49
C LYS A 181 -0.67 -14.94 -1.90
N TYR A 182 0.62 -14.62 -2.06
CA TYR A 182 1.30 -14.64 -3.35
C TYR A 182 1.68 -16.06 -3.80
N ASP A 183 2.02 -16.94 -2.84
CA ASP A 183 2.22 -18.36 -3.12
C ASP A 183 0.96 -19.02 -3.68
N LYS A 184 -0.21 -18.76 -3.09
CA LYS A 184 -1.51 -19.21 -3.60
C LYS A 184 -1.81 -18.72 -5.02
N ARG A 185 -1.15 -17.64 -5.49
CA ARG A 185 -1.26 -17.12 -6.85
C ARG A 185 -0.24 -17.73 -7.81
N GLY A 186 0.57 -18.68 -7.34
CA GLY A 186 1.59 -19.36 -8.14
C GLY A 186 2.83 -18.52 -8.47
N LEU A 187 3.07 -17.42 -7.71
CA LEU A 187 4.21 -16.54 -7.96
C LEU A 187 5.53 -17.05 -7.39
N PHE A 188 5.50 -18.14 -6.58
CA PHE A 188 6.68 -18.72 -5.96
C PHE A 188 6.82 -20.20 -6.34
N PRO A 189 7.88 -20.62 -7.06
CA PRO A 189 8.29 -22.01 -7.04
C PRO A 189 8.74 -22.43 -5.64
N LEU A 190 8.59 -23.71 -5.30
CA LEU A 190 8.81 -24.21 -3.93
C LEU A 190 10.18 -23.85 -3.34
N SER A 191 11.24 -23.90 -4.16
CA SER A 191 12.60 -23.55 -3.73
C SER A 191 12.71 -22.07 -3.36
N LEU A 192 12.11 -21.18 -4.16
CA LEU A 192 12.10 -19.75 -3.93
C LEU A 192 11.24 -19.39 -2.72
N TYR A 193 10.10 -20.06 -2.54
CA TYR A 193 9.23 -19.90 -1.37
C TYR A 193 10.00 -20.14 -0.06
N ARG A 194 10.69 -21.28 0.03
CA ARG A 194 11.48 -21.65 1.22
C ARG A 194 12.57 -20.64 1.51
N ARG A 195 13.29 -20.18 0.48
CA ARG A 195 14.31 -19.16 0.63
C ARG A 195 13.71 -17.84 1.13
N THR A 196 12.62 -17.40 0.52
CA THR A 196 11.93 -16.17 0.92
C THR A 196 11.44 -16.21 2.37
N VAL A 197 10.94 -17.36 2.85
CA VAL A 197 10.61 -17.53 4.28
C VAL A 197 11.84 -17.26 5.16
N LEU A 198 13.00 -17.83 4.81
CA LEU A 198 14.22 -17.63 5.59
C LEU A 198 14.72 -16.18 5.53
N ASP A 199 14.65 -15.53 4.36
CA ASP A 199 15.05 -14.14 4.20
C ASP A 199 14.15 -13.20 5.06
N ILE A 200 12.83 -13.41 5.05
CA ILE A 200 11.89 -12.63 5.89
C ILE A 200 12.14 -12.90 7.39
N LEU A 201 12.36 -14.15 7.79
CA LEU A 201 12.65 -14.47 9.18
C LEU A 201 13.98 -13.84 9.64
N ALA A 202 15.00 -13.85 8.77
CA ALA A 202 16.25 -13.15 9.04
C ALA A 202 16.05 -11.65 9.22
N ASP A 203 15.22 -11.02 8.38
CA ASP A 203 14.90 -9.60 8.51
C ASP A 203 14.14 -9.31 9.83
N ILE A 204 13.18 -10.16 10.21
CA ILE A 204 12.48 -10.02 11.50
C ILE A 204 13.46 -10.08 12.67
N ILE A 205 14.36 -11.05 12.67
CA ILE A 205 15.34 -11.25 13.74
C ILE A 205 16.35 -10.09 13.76
N ASN A 206 16.89 -9.72 12.61
CA ASN A 206 17.91 -8.66 12.51
C ASN A 206 17.33 -7.29 12.87
N ARG A 207 16.10 -7.02 12.47
CA ARG A 207 15.40 -5.78 12.78
C ARG A 207 15.01 -5.73 14.25
N GLY A 208 14.44 -6.81 14.79
CA GLY A 208 13.80 -6.85 16.10
C GLY A 208 12.64 -5.84 16.21
N PHE A 209 12.21 -5.59 17.44
CA PHE A 209 11.20 -4.58 17.76
C PHE A 209 11.81 -3.59 18.77
N ASN A 210 11.53 -2.30 18.60
CA ASN A 210 12.01 -1.27 19.53
C ASN A 210 11.21 -1.26 20.83
N ASP A 211 9.90 -1.38 20.73
CA ASP A 211 8.94 -1.37 21.82
C ASP A 211 7.61 -2.02 21.39
N TYR A 212 6.60 -1.97 22.29
CA TYR A 212 5.27 -2.51 21.99
C TYR A 212 4.58 -1.78 20.83
N GLU A 213 4.73 -0.47 20.71
CA GLU A 213 4.10 0.30 19.64
C GLU A 213 4.70 -0.06 18.27
N ASP A 214 6.02 -0.29 18.19
CA ASP A 214 6.68 -0.78 16.98
C ASP A 214 6.22 -2.21 16.64
N PHE A 215 6.13 -3.10 17.63
CA PHE A 215 5.58 -4.44 17.45
C PHE A 215 4.14 -4.40 16.93
N LYS A 216 3.30 -3.57 17.54
CA LYS A 216 1.92 -3.36 17.12
C LYS A 216 1.82 -2.80 15.70
N ALA A 217 2.67 -1.81 15.34
CA ALA A 217 2.71 -1.27 13.99
C ALA A 217 3.09 -2.34 12.95
N GLN A 218 3.97 -3.28 13.31
CA GLN A 218 4.31 -4.43 12.46
C GLN A 218 3.10 -5.36 12.25
N LEU A 219 2.37 -5.66 13.32
CA LEU A 219 1.12 -6.42 13.21
C LEU A 219 0.07 -5.67 12.41
N GLU A 220 -0.08 -4.37 12.62
CA GLU A 220 -1.05 -3.52 11.92
C GLU A 220 -0.73 -3.34 10.43
N SER A 221 0.49 -3.60 9.99
CA SER A 221 0.82 -3.70 8.56
C SER A 221 0.22 -4.94 7.89
N VAL A 222 -0.21 -5.88 8.69
CA VAL A 222 -1.00 -7.04 8.30
C VAL A 222 -2.46 -6.66 8.47
N ASP A 223 -3.26 -6.72 7.42
CA ASP A 223 -4.69 -6.41 7.40
C ASP A 223 -5.43 -6.90 8.68
N LEU A 224 -5.64 -5.98 9.60
CA LEU A 224 -6.14 -6.23 10.94
C LEU A 224 -7.67 -6.31 11.05
N ARG A 225 -8.37 -6.58 9.98
CA ARG A 225 -9.75 -7.06 10.12
C ARG A 225 -9.88 -8.31 11.02
N VAL A 226 -8.78 -8.70 11.61
CA VAL A 226 -8.58 -9.94 12.36
C VAL A 226 -8.34 -9.69 13.85
N LEU A 227 -8.01 -8.48 14.31
CA LEU A 227 -7.82 -8.23 15.74
C LEU A 227 -9.10 -7.65 16.36
N THR A 228 -9.92 -8.51 16.92
CA THR A 228 -11.00 -8.15 17.87
C THR A 228 -10.40 -7.65 19.19
N GLU A 229 -11.20 -7.08 20.10
CA GLU A 229 -10.71 -6.67 21.43
C GLU A 229 -10.01 -7.81 22.18
N ASP A 230 -10.47 -9.06 22.02
CA ASP A 230 -9.83 -10.26 22.59
C ASP A 230 -8.44 -10.54 22.02
N GLU A 231 -8.12 -10.00 20.85
CA GLU A 231 -6.83 -10.20 20.18
C GLU A 231 -5.78 -9.14 20.56
N SER A 232 -6.18 -8.04 21.18
CA SER A 232 -5.23 -7.09 21.78
C SER A 232 -4.45 -7.76 22.92
N ASP A 233 -5.10 -8.61 23.71
CA ASP A 233 -4.46 -9.43 24.73
C ASP A 233 -3.53 -10.46 24.10
N SER A 234 -3.88 -11.03 22.96
CA SER A 234 -3.02 -11.93 22.19
C SER A 234 -1.79 -11.21 21.63
N ALA A 235 -1.95 -9.96 21.15
CA ALA A 235 -0.82 -9.15 20.68
C ALA A 235 0.15 -8.81 21.81
N TRP A 236 -0.36 -8.46 22.98
CA TRP A 236 0.46 -8.22 24.17
C TRP A 236 1.19 -9.47 24.63
N HIS A 237 0.53 -10.62 24.64
CA HIS A 237 1.14 -11.90 24.96
C HIS A 237 2.26 -12.28 23.98
N MET A 238 2.03 -12.12 22.68
CA MET A 238 3.08 -12.33 21.67
C MET A 238 4.26 -11.37 21.85
N TYR A 239 4.00 -10.10 22.16
CA TYR A 239 5.04 -9.13 22.46
C TYR A 239 5.88 -9.56 23.68
N THR A 240 5.24 -10.03 24.76
CA THR A 240 5.92 -10.55 25.95
C THR A 240 6.85 -11.70 25.59
N ILE A 241 6.40 -12.62 24.74
CA ILE A 241 7.26 -13.72 24.22
C ILE A 241 8.44 -13.16 23.42
N CYS A 242 8.24 -12.13 22.61
CA CYS A 242 9.33 -11.46 21.89
C CYS A 242 10.36 -10.82 22.84
N CYS A 243 9.92 -10.22 23.94
CA CYS A 243 10.80 -9.68 24.99
C CYS A 243 11.65 -10.82 25.61
N GLU A 244 10.99 -11.91 26.05
CA GLU A 244 11.65 -13.08 26.64
C GLU A 244 12.69 -13.74 25.71
N ARG A 245 12.49 -13.62 24.40
CA ARG A 245 13.39 -14.16 23.37
C ARG A 245 14.45 -13.17 22.89
N GLY A 246 14.51 -11.97 23.49
CA GLY A 246 15.48 -10.94 23.12
C GLY A 246 15.27 -10.30 21.74
N LEU A 247 14.06 -10.36 21.19
CA LEU A 247 13.71 -9.73 19.92
C LEU A 247 13.31 -8.25 20.09
N VAL A 248 13.14 -7.77 21.32
CA VAL A 248 12.87 -6.38 21.66
C VAL A 248 14.13 -5.70 22.12
N ARG A 249 14.47 -4.54 21.55
CA ARG A 249 15.79 -3.90 21.75
C ARG A 249 15.88 -3.01 22.99
N ASN A 250 14.77 -2.50 23.47
CA ASN A 250 14.71 -1.50 24.54
C ASN A 250 13.96 -2.00 25.78
N VAL A 251 14.17 -3.26 26.15
CA VAL A 251 13.64 -3.84 27.40
C VAL A 251 14.77 -4.03 28.41
#